data_06da053ee757996d2be56f607c1e9acf
#
_entry.id   06da053ee757996d2be56f607c1e9acf
#
_cell.length_a   1.000
_cell.length_b   1.000
_cell.length_c   1.000
_cell.angle_alpha   90.00
_cell.angle_beta   90.00
_cell.angle_gamma   90.00
#
_symmetry.space_group_name_H-M   'P 1'
#
loop_
_entity.id
_entity.type
_entity.pdbx_description
1 polymer ?
#
loop_
_entity_poly.entity_id
_entity_poly.type
_entity_poly.pdbx_seq_one_letter_code
_entity_poly.pdbx_strand_id
1 'polypeptide(L)'
;MHTIREKSKLLARVRRIRGQVEAAERALETEKGCAEVLHLIAAARGAINSLMVEVLEDHIRMHVVDPAKERDNERAQGAEELIDAVRSYLR
;
A
#
# COMPACT_ATOMS: atom_id res chain seq x y z
N MET A 1 -8.36 5.37 15.24
CA MET A 1 -7.51 4.86 14.19
C MET A 1 -7.39 5.91 13.09
N HIS A 2 -6.19 6.35 12.84
CA HIS A 2 -5.99 7.48 11.94
C HIS A 2 -6.18 7.15 10.46
N THR A 3 -6.23 5.87 10.08
CA THR A 3 -6.61 5.49 8.73
C THR A 3 -7.98 6.04 8.35
N ILE A 4 -8.78 6.38 9.35
CA ILE A 4 -10.10 6.99 9.14
C ILE A 4 -10.00 8.34 8.45
N ARG A 5 -8.91 9.10 8.67
CA ARG A 5 -8.70 10.41 8.05
C ARG A 5 -8.67 10.32 6.52
N GLU A 6 -8.10 9.23 6.01
CA GLU A 6 -8.01 8.98 4.58
C GLU A 6 -8.97 7.88 4.14
N LYS A 7 -10.02 7.63 4.90
CA LYS A 7 -10.90 6.48 4.73
C LYS A 7 -11.47 6.36 3.33
N SER A 8 -12.01 7.44 2.78
CA SER A 8 -12.63 7.42 1.45
C SER A 8 -11.64 7.04 0.37
N LYS A 9 -10.44 7.59 0.45
CA LYS A 9 -9.37 7.34 -0.50
C LYS A 9 -8.88 5.90 -0.41
N LEU A 10 -8.67 5.40 0.81
CA LEU A 10 -8.24 4.03 1.04
C LEU A 10 -9.30 3.03 0.60
N LEU A 11 -10.57 3.31 0.87
CA LEU A 11 -11.67 2.45 0.43
C LEU A 11 -11.76 2.40 -1.09
N ALA A 12 -11.56 3.53 -1.77
CA ALA A 12 -11.55 3.56 -3.23
C ALA A 12 -10.44 2.65 -3.78
N ARG A 13 -9.28 2.67 -3.16
CA ARG A 13 -8.15 1.81 -3.55
C ARG A 13 -8.45 0.33 -3.29
N VAL A 14 -9.05 0.02 -2.15
CA VAL A 14 -9.46 -1.36 -1.83
C VAL A 14 -10.47 -1.88 -2.85
N ARG A 15 -11.44 -1.05 -3.22
CA ARG A 15 -12.43 -1.44 -4.23
C ARG A 15 -11.81 -1.69 -5.60
N ARG A 16 -10.81 -0.90 -5.96
CA ARG A 16 -10.07 -1.10 -7.21
C ARG A 16 -9.31 -2.43 -7.17
N ILE A 17 -8.66 -2.73 -6.04
CA ILE A 17 -7.94 -4.00 -5.85
C ILE A 17 -8.92 -5.18 -5.94
N ARG A 18 -10.10 -5.04 -5.33
CA ARG A 18 -11.14 -6.07 -5.42
C ARG A 18 -11.50 -6.34 -6.88
N GLY A 19 -11.67 -5.27 -7.68
CA GLY A 19 -11.94 -5.42 -9.10
C GLY A 19 -10.82 -6.13 -9.85
N GLN A 20 -9.57 -5.88 -9.48
CA GLN A 20 -8.43 -6.57 -10.07
C GLN A 20 -8.40 -8.06 -9.71
N VAL A 21 -8.75 -8.39 -8.47
CA VAL A 21 -8.84 -9.80 -8.04
C VAL A 21 -10.00 -10.49 -8.78
N GLU A 22 -11.12 -9.82 -8.94
CA GLU A 22 -12.25 -10.34 -9.70
C GLU A 22 -11.89 -10.59 -11.17
N ALA A 23 -11.05 -9.72 -11.74
CA ALA A 23 -10.57 -9.91 -13.11
C ALA A 23 -9.71 -11.17 -13.22
N ALA A 24 -8.86 -11.43 -12.22
CA ALA A 24 -8.06 -12.66 -12.17
C ALA A 24 -8.97 -13.89 -12.04
N GLU A 25 -10.00 -13.80 -11.22
CA GLU A 25 -10.99 -14.86 -11.06
C GLU A 25 -11.67 -15.18 -12.39
N ARG A 26 -12.14 -14.15 -13.10
CA ARG A 26 -12.77 -14.33 -14.41
C ARG A 26 -11.82 -14.95 -15.44
N ALA A 27 -10.55 -14.53 -15.40
CA ALA A 27 -9.55 -15.09 -16.31
C ALA A 27 -9.35 -16.58 -16.07
N LEU A 28 -9.35 -17.01 -14.81
CA LEU A 28 -9.27 -18.43 -14.47
C LEU A 28 -10.53 -19.19 -14.92
N GLU A 29 -11.71 -18.61 -14.65
CA GLU A 29 -12.98 -19.23 -15.00
C GLU A 29 -13.14 -19.41 -16.51
N THR A 30 -12.65 -18.45 -17.28
CA THR A 30 -12.73 -18.49 -18.75
C THR A 30 -11.51 -19.14 -19.39
N GLU A 31 -10.65 -19.72 -18.59
CA GLU A 31 -9.46 -20.46 -19.04
C GLU A 31 -8.54 -19.63 -19.92
N LYS A 32 -8.31 -18.38 -19.56
CA LYS A 32 -7.33 -17.54 -20.22
C LYS A 32 -5.93 -18.12 -20.05
N GLY A 33 -5.03 -17.74 -20.94
CA GLY A 33 -3.66 -18.20 -20.89
C GLY A 33 -2.97 -17.86 -19.58
N CYS A 34 -2.02 -18.70 -19.19
CA CYS A 34 -1.25 -18.57 -17.97
C CYS A 34 -0.60 -17.18 -17.84
N ALA A 35 -0.06 -16.65 -18.94
CA ALA A 35 0.60 -15.35 -18.93
C ALA A 35 -0.38 -14.23 -18.53
N GLU A 36 -1.62 -14.28 -19.02
CA GLU A 36 -2.62 -13.28 -18.68
C GLU A 36 -3.03 -13.37 -17.22
N VAL A 37 -3.25 -14.58 -16.72
CA VAL A 37 -3.58 -14.82 -15.31
C VAL A 37 -2.48 -14.30 -14.41
N LEU A 38 -1.22 -14.62 -14.72
CA LEU A 38 -0.07 -14.15 -13.95
C LEU A 38 0.05 -12.62 -13.96
N HIS A 39 -0.21 -12.01 -15.11
CA HIS A 39 -0.18 -10.55 -15.24
C HIS A 39 -1.22 -9.89 -14.32
N LEU A 40 -2.44 -10.43 -14.28
CA LEU A 40 -3.50 -9.90 -13.44
C LEU A 40 -3.19 -10.09 -11.96
N ILE A 41 -2.63 -11.24 -11.59
CA ILE A 41 -2.22 -11.49 -10.21
C ILE A 41 -1.11 -10.54 -9.79
N ALA A 42 -0.10 -10.34 -10.65
CA ALA A 42 1.01 -9.43 -10.35
C ALA A 42 0.52 -8.00 -10.16
N ALA A 43 -0.43 -7.55 -10.98
CA ALA A 43 -1.02 -6.22 -10.84
C ALA A 43 -1.74 -6.06 -9.51
N ALA A 44 -2.53 -7.05 -9.10
CA ALA A 44 -3.24 -7.03 -7.82
C ALA A 44 -2.24 -7.03 -6.66
N ARG A 45 -1.20 -7.85 -6.72
CA ARG A 45 -0.16 -7.91 -5.70
C ARG A 45 0.52 -6.55 -5.54
N GLY A 46 0.90 -5.91 -6.64
CA GLY A 46 1.54 -4.60 -6.62
C GLY A 46 0.64 -3.54 -5.98
N ALA A 47 -0.65 -3.56 -6.31
CA ALA A 47 -1.60 -2.62 -5.74
C ALA A 47 -1.80 -2.84 -4.24
N ILE A 48 -1.83 -4.09 -3.80
CA ILE A 48 -1.93 -4.44 -2.38
C ILE A 48 -0.67 -3.98 -1.63
N ASN A 49 0.51 -4.22 -2.17
CA ASN A 49 1.75 -3.77 -1.55
C ASN A 49 1.80 -2.25 -1.42
N SER A 50 1.38 -1.54 -2.46
CA SER A 50 1.35 -0.08 -2.43
C SER A 50 0.40 0.45 -1.35
N LEU A 51 -0.77 -0.18 -1.21
CA LEU A 51 -1.73 0.17 -0.17
C LEU A 51 -1.14 -0.10 1.22
N MET A 52 -0.48 -1.23 1.40
CA MET A 52 0.15 -1.59 2.67
C MET A 52 1.20 -0.57 3.08
N VAL A 53 2.05 -0.15 2.13
CA VAL A 53 3.08 0.86 2.39
C VAL A 53 2.46 2.17 2.85
N GLU A 54 1.38 2.60 2.19
CA GLU A 54 0.71 3.85 2.55
C GLU A 54 0.11 3.78 3.96
N VAL A 55 -0.55 2.68 4.30
CA VAL A 55 -1.13 2.49 5.64
C VAL A 55 -0.03 2.43 6.69
N LEU A 56 1.06 1.74 6.40
CA LEU A 56 2.19 1.62 7.32
C LEU A 56 2.87 2.98 7.55
N GLU A 57 3.04 3.76 6.48
CA GLU A 57 3.60 5.11 6.60
C GLU A 57 2.73 5.98 7.49
N ASP A 58 1.41 5.94 7.31
CA ASP A 58 0.48 6.69 8.14
C ASP A 58 0.57 6.24 9.59
N HIS A 59 0.70 4.95 9.83
CA HIS A 59 0.85 4.42 11.19
C HIS A 59 2.11 4.96 11.85
N ILE A 60 3.22 4.99 11.13
CA ILE A 60 4.47 5.53 11.64
C ILE A 60 4.30 7.00 12.01
N ARG A 61 3.76 7.82 11.10
CA ARG A 61 3.62 9.26 11.32
C ARG A 61 2.67 9.60 12.45
N MET A 62 1.61 8.83 12.62
CA MET A 62 0.57 9.15 13.60
C MET A 62 0.77 8.50 14.96
N HIS A 63 1.47 7.37 15.03
CA HIS A 63 1.59 6.60 16.26
C HIS A 63 3.02 6.40 16.76
N VAL A 64 4.02 6.67 15.95
CA VAL A 64 5.41 6.48 16.34
C VAL A 64 6.14 7.82 16.37
N VAL A 65 6.33 8.44 15.22
CA VAL A 65 6.99 9.73 15.09
C VAL A 65 6.62 10.38 13.77
N ASP A 66 6.27 11.67 13.84
CA ASP A 66 6.03 12.46 12.63
C ASP A 66 7.26 13.35 12.41
N PRO A 67 8.08 13.07 11.38
CA PRO A 67 9.29 13.86 11.15
C PRO A 67 9.00 15.35 10.90
N ALA A 68 7.82 15.68 10.39
CA ALA A 68 7.44 17.07 10.15
C ALA A 68 7.17 17.83 11.44
N LYS A 69 6.85 17.14 12.54
CA LYS A 69 6.52 17.73 13.83
C LYS A 69 7.55 17.47 14.92
N GLU A 70 8.49 16.57 14.67
CA GLU A 70 9.50 16.21 15.64
C GLU A 70 10.53 17.32 15.78
N ARG A 71 10.80 17.74 17.02
CA ARG A 71 11.74 18.83 17.31
C ARG A 71 13.19 18.35 17.39
N ASP A 72 13.38 17.09 17.76
CA ASP A 72 14.71 16.49 17.80
C ASP A 72 15.13 16.14 16.37
N ASN A 73 16.13 16.83 15.84
CA ASN A 73 16.58 16.67 14.46
C ASN A 73 17.04 15.26 14.16
N GLU A 74 17.71 14.61 15.10
CA GLU A 74 18.19 13.26 14.92
C GLU A 74 17.04 12.26 14.81
N ARG A 75 16.03 12.41 15.67
CA ARG A 75 14.83 11.56 15.60
C ARG A 75 14.03 11.84 14.33
N ALA A 76 13.92 13.10 13.94
CA ALA A 76 13.21 13.47 12.72
C ALA A 76 13.89 12.84 11.49
N GLN A 77 15.21 12.89 11.44
CA GLN A 77 15.96 12.29 10.34
C GLN A 77 15.83 10.77 10.34
N GLY A 78 15.91 10.14 11.50
CA GLY A 78 15.71 8.70 11.62
C GLY A 78 14.33 8.26 11.15
N ALA A 79 13.31 9.05 11.46
CA ALA A 79 11.94 8.78 11.02
C ALA A 79 11.81 8.91 9.50
N GLU A 80 12.42 9.93 8.89
CA GLU A 80 12.43 10.07 7.44
C GLU A 80 13.12 8.88 6.77
N GLU A 81 14.24 8.46 7.32
CA GLU A 81 14.98 7.31 6.78
C GLU A 81 14.17 6.02 6.89
N LEU A 82 13.43 5.84 8.00
CA LEU A 82 12.56 4.70 8.18
C LEU A 82 11.44 4.68 7.14
N ILE A 83 10.79 5.83 6.94
CA ILE A 83 9.71 5.94 5.97
C ILE A 83 10.23 5.68 4.56
N ASP A 84 11.40 6.22 4.21
CA ASP A 84 12.00 5.97 2.91
C ASP A 84 12.34 4.49 2.72
N ALA A 85 12.82 3.83 3.77
CA ALA A 85 13.11 2.39 3.72
C ALA A 85 11.84 1.58 3.50
N VAL A 86 10.74 1.94 4.18
CA VAL A 86 9.43 1.29 3.99
C VAL A 86 8.99 1.43 2.53
N ARG A 87 9.08 2.63 1.97
CA ARG A 87 8.72 2.88 0.58
C ARG A 87 9.58 2.10 -0.40
N SER A 88 10.87 1.97 -0.13
CA SER A 88 11.83 1.35 -1.05
C SER A 88 11.84 -0.16 -0.99
N TYR A 89 11.72 -0.73 0.21
CA TYR A 89 11.92 -2.17 0.40
C TYR A 89 10.65 -2.98 0.49
N LEU A 90 9.51 -2.35 0.76
CA LEU A 90 8.24 -3.07 0.90
C LEU A 90 7.31 -2.94 -0.31
N ARG A 91 7.71 -2.25 -1.32
CA ARG A 91 6.96 -2.18 -2.57
C ARG A 91 7.10 -3.42 -3.42
#